data_8012411a6ec39d4eb270b60127edb800
#
_entry.id   8012411a6ec39d4eb270b60127edb800
#
_cell.length_a   1.000
_cell.length_b   1.000
_cell.length_c   1.000
_cell.angle_alpha   90.00
_cell.angle_beta   90.00
_cell.angle_gamma   90.00
#
_symmetry.space_group_name_H-M   'P 1'
#
loop_
_entity.id
_entity.type
_entity.pdbx_description
1 polymer ?
#
loop_
_entity_poly.entity_id
_entity_poly.type
_entity_poly.pdbx_seq_one_letter_code
_entity_poly.pdbx_strand_id
1 'polypeptide(L)'
;TYFDFDAFQEIQISTSGQDIKQQTAGAGLNFVVKRGTNQFRGTVRGYYTGDGLEASNVPEELVQRGVTPETADHNDQISDYGFDLGGPILRDRAWVWGSWTKQDIRLIRSAGNILDRTILKTYNIKGNWQASKNDMISVLWFNGEKQKFGRATGDAQVLAPTATWNQGNRYPENR
;
A
#
# COMPACT_ATOMS: atom_id res chain seq x y z
N THR A 1 5.85 7.05 0.93
CA THR A 1 5.24 6.17 1.95
C THR A 1 4.10 5.42 1.29
N TYR A 2 4.03 4.13 1.51
CA TYR A 2 2.96 3.27 1.02
C TYR A 2 2.17 2.78 2.21
N PHE A 3 0.88 3.05 2.21
CA PHE A 3 -0.02 2.64 3.26
C PHE A 3 -0.92 1.52 2.74
N ASP A 4 -1.21 0.59 3.62
CA ASP A 4 -2.32 -0.32 3.44
C ASP A 4 -3.62 0.39 3.84
N PHE A 5 -4.49 0.63 2.87
CA PHE A 5 -5.76 1.34 3.13
C PHE A 5 -6.68 0.55 4.06
N ASP A 6 -6.58 -0.78 4.09
CA ASP A 6 -7.38 -1.60 4.98
C ASP A 6 -6.91 -1.56 6.44
N ALA A 7 -5.73 -0.97 6.70
CA ALA A 7 -5.29 -0.68 8.07
C ALA A 7 -6.07 0.48 8.71
N PHE A 8 -6.79 1.27 7.92
CA PHE A 8 -7.53 2.41 8.44
C PHE A 8 -8.98 2.05 8.76
N GLN A 9 -9.43 2.54 9.89
CA GLN A 9 -10.84 2.51 10.29
C GLN A 9 -11.60 3.66 9.62
N GLU A 10 -10.93 4.80 9.44
CA GLU A 10 -11.53 6.02 8.91
C GLU A 10 -10.44 6.85 8.22
N ILE A 11 -10.82 7.51 7.13
CA ILE A 11 -10.02 8.51 6.44
C ILE A 11 -10.83 9.79 6.38
N GLN A 12 -10.38 10.82 7.08
CA GLN A 12 -11.02 12.12 7.12
C GLN A 12 -10.31 13.06 6.16
N ILE A 13 -11.07 13.69 5.27
CA ILE A 13 -10.57 14.66 4.31
C ILE A 13 -11.19 16.02 4.65
N SER A 14 -10.34 17.01 4.94
CA SER A 14 -10.75 18.38 5.20
C SER A 14 -10.20 19.28 4.09
N THR A 15 -11.10 19.94 3.35
CA THR A 15 -10.74 20.86 2.24
C THR A 15 -10.85 22.33 2.62
N SER A 16 -11.49 22.64 3.76
CA SER A 16 -11.67 24.00 4.27
C SER A 16 -11.88 23.98 5.79
N GLY A 17 -11.67 25.12 6.45
CA GLY A 17 -11.92 25.25 7.88
C GLY A 17 -10.91 24.45 8.75
N GLN A 18 -9.68 24.34 8.28
CA GLN A 18 -8.63 23.68 9.05
C GLN A 18 -8.38 24.42 10.37
N ASP A 19 -8.05 23.65 11.41
CA ASP A 19 -7.69 24.19 12.72
C ASP A 19 -6.54 25.20 12.55
N ILE A 20 -6.60 26.30 13.28
CA ILE A 20 -5.58 27.37 13.34
C ILE A 20 -4.16 26.83 13.65
N LYS A 21 -4.07 25.60 14.16
CA LYS A 21 -2.81 24.89 14.41
C LYS A 21 -2.16 24.32 13.15
N GLN A 22 -2.89 24.21 12.03
CA GLN A 22 -2.35 23.75 10.77
C GLN A 22 -1.77 24.93 10.00
N GLN A 23 -0.43 24.96 9.88
CA GLN A 23 0.32 26.06 9.26
C GLN A 23 0.36 26.01 7.73
N THR A 24 -0.23 24.99 7.10
CA THR A 24 -0.22 24.81 5.65
C THR A 24 -1.62 24.96 5.06
N ALA A 25 -1.72 25.80 4.02
CA ALA A 25 -2.91 25.84 3.19
C ALA A 25 -3.03 24.57 2.35
N GLY A 26 -4.24 24.03 2.18
CA GLY A 26 -4.48 22.84 1.36
C GLY A 26 -5.48 21.87 1.99
N ALA A 27 -5.57 20.66 1.44
CA ALA A 27 -6.40 19.61 2.01
C ALA A 27 -5.69 18.89 3.16
N GLY A 28 -6.36 18.74 4.30
CA GLY A 28 -5.92 17.93 5.41
C GLY A 28 -6.40 16.49 5.25
N LEU A 29 -5.48 15.52 5.42
CA LEU A 29 -5.81 14.08 5.45
C LEU A 29 -5.49 13.54 6.84
N ASN A 30 -6.49 13.01 7.53
CA ASN A 30 -6.32 12.34 8.81
C ASN A 30 -6.67 10.85 8.66
N PHE A 31 -5.71 10.00 8.96
CA PHE A 31 -5.83 8.55 8.88
C PHE A 31 -5.98 7.95 10.26
N VAL A 32 -7.14 7.38 10.54
CA VAL A 32 -7.40 6.71 11.82
C VAL A 32 -7.12 5.21 11.66
N VAL A 33 -6.02 4.75 12.23
CA VAL A 33 -5.63 3.33 12.20
C VAL A 33 -6.56 2.51 13.08
N LYS A 34 -6.99 1.34 12.57
CA LYS A 34 -7.78 0.34 13.32
C LYS A 34 -7.16 0.07 14.70
N ARG A 35 -7.98 -0.37 15.63
CA ARG A 35 -7.56 -0.74 16.99
C ARG A 35 -8.24 -2.03 17.44
N GLY A 36 -7.64 -2.69 18.41
CA GLY A 36 -8.27 -3.80 19.10
C GLY A 36 -9.51 -3.33 19.91
N THR A 37 -10.43 -4.23 20.13
CA THR A 37 -11.66 -4.04 20.91
C THR A 37 -11.80 -5.16 21.93
N ASN A 38 -12.88 -5.16 22.73
CA ASN A 38 -13.16 -6.25 23.67
C ASN A 38 -13.57 -7.58 22.99
N GLN A 39 -13.69 -7.58 21.67
CA GLN A 39 -13.96 -8.75 20.86
C GLN A 39 -12.82 -8.99 19.88
N PHE A 40 -12.44 -10.23 19.69
CA PHE A 40 -11.54 -10.60 18.62
C PHE A 40 -12.25 -10.38 17.28
N ARG A 41 -11.61 -9.63 16.41
CA ARG A 41 -12.07 -9.36 15.03
C ARG A 41 -10.87 -9.39 14.12
N GLY A 42 -11.06 -9.95 12.95
CA GLY A 42 -10.02 -9.99 11.94
C GLY A 42 -10.63 -10.08 10.55
N THR A 43 -9.83 -9.72 9.58
CA THR A 43 -10.17 -9.77 8.16
C THR A 43 -9.05 -10.46 7.42
N VAL A 44 -9.41 -11.30 6.46
CA VAL A 44 -8.49 -11.85 5.46
C VAL A 44 -8.98 -11.37 4.11
N ARG A 45 -8.06 -10.91 3.26
CA ARG A 45 -8.39 -10.48 1.91
C ARG A 45 -7.43 -11.05 0.89
N GLY A 46 -7.91 -11.15 -0.35
CA GLY A 46 -7.11 -11.48 -1.51
C GLY A 46 -7.74 -10.90 -2.76
N TYR A 47 -6.95 -10.17 -3.54
CA TYR A 47 -7.31 -9.65 -4.85
C TYR A 47 -6.31 -10.15 -5.86
N TYR A 48 -6.81 -10.50 -7.02
CA TYR A 48 -5.99 -10.96 -8.13
C TYR A 48 -6.54 -10.43 -9.44
N THR A 49 -5.64 -9.93 -10.29
CA THR A 49 -5.90 -9.71 -11.71
C THR A 49 -4.69 -10.14 -12.50
N GLY A 50 -4.90 -10.56 -13.73
CA GLY A 50 -3.85 -10.98 -14.64
C GLY A 50 -4.17 -10.54 -16.05
N ASP A 51 -3.24 -10.77 -16.95
CA ASP A 51 -3.30 -10.44 -18.37
C ASP A 51 -4.65 -10.82 -19.02
N GLY A 52 -5.13 -12.04 -18.81
CA GLY A 52 -6.41 -12.52 -19.37
C GLY A 52 -7.68 -11.81 -18.84
N LEU A 53 -7.56 -10.93 -17.83
CA LEU A 53 -8.65 -10.13 -17.27
C LEU A 53 -8.57 -8.66 -17.70
N GLU A 54 -7.54 -8.27 -18.45
CA GLU A 54 -7.34 -6.92 -18.97
C GLU A 54 -7.93 -6.78 -20.37
N ALA A 55 -8.74 -5.74 -20.59
CA ALA A 55 -9.20 -5.39 -21.92
C ALA A 55 -8.15 -4.53 -22.63
N SER A 56 -7.88 -4.81 -23.90
CA SER A 56 -7.01 -3.95 -24.72
C SER A 56 -7.71 -2.61 -25.00
N ASN A 57 -7.01 -1.53 -24.73
CA ASN A 57 -7.45 -0.17 -25.03
C ASN A 57 -6.50 0.54 -26.01
N VAL A 58 -5.74 -0.21 -26.80
CA VAL A 58 -4.83 0.35 -27.81
C VAL A 58 -5.64 1.02 -28.91
N PRO A 59 -5.52 2.35 -29.11
CA PRO A 59 -6.23 3.06 -30.16
C PRO A 59 -5.80 2.60 -31.56
N GLU A 60 -6.72 2.65 -32.50
CA GLU A 60 -6.47 2.20 -33.90
C GLU A 60 -5.29 2.94 -34.55
N GLU A 61 -5.09 4.21 -34.21
CA GLU A 61 -3.96 5.00 -34.69
C GLU A 61 -2.60 4.41 -34.29
N LEU A 62 -2.53 3.81 -33.10
CA LEU A 62 -1.31 3.15 -32.61
C LEU A 62 -1.15 1.77 -33.24
N VAL A 63 -2.25 1.06 -33.48
CA VAL A 63 -2.23 -0.21 -34.20
C VAL A 63 -1.67 -0.02 -35.61
N GLN A 64 -2.07 1.04 -36.32
CA GLN A 64 -1.55 1.39 -37.64
C GLN A 64 -0.05 1.73 -37.63
N ARG A 65 0.48 2.13 -36.46
CA ARG A 65 1.93 2.36 -36.26
C ARG A 65 2.68 1.12 -35.75
N GLY A 66 2.02 -0.04 -35.74
CA GLY A 66 2.62 -1.32 -35.36
C GLY A 66 2.60 -1.63 -33.89
N VAL A 67 1.85 -0.87 -33.07
CA VAL A 67 1.64 -1.20 -31.65
C VAL A 67 0.52 -2.24 -31.58
N THR A 68 0.81 -3.39 -30.98
CA THR A 68 -0.21 -4.41 -30.69
C THR A 68 -0.52 -4.45 -29.21
N PRO A 69 -1.63 -5.07 -28.77
CA PRO A 69 -1.92 -5.26 -27.35
C PRO A 69 -0.76 -5.88 -26.58
N GLU A 70 -0.06 -6.83 -27.20
CA GLU A 70 1.07 -7.55 -26.59
C GLU A 70 2.35 -6.69 -26.50
N THR A 71 2.47 -5.69 -27.38
CA THR A 71 3.62 -4.76 -27.37
C THR A 71 3.34 -3.46 -26.64
N ALA A 72 2.09 -3.18 -26.29
CA ALA A 72 1.73 -2.05 -25.46
C ALA A 72 2.07 -2.31 -23.97
N ASP A 73 2.07 -1.27 -23.18
CA ASP A 73 2.14 -1.42 -21.72
C ASP A 73 0.88 -2.15 -21.24
N HIS A 74 1.04 -3.26 -20.52
CA HIS A 74 -0.07 -4.04 -19.98
C HIS A 74 0.27 -4.69 -18.63
N ASN A 75 -0.77 -5.15 -17.91
CA ASN A 75 -0.59 -5.85 -16.67
C ASN A 75 -0.28 -7.33 -16.93
N ASP A 76 0.86 -7.83 -16.46
CA ASP A 76 1.13 -9.27 -16.41
C ASP A 76 0.32 -9.91 -15.27
N GLN A 77 0.50 -9.37 -14.06
CA GLN A 77 -0.20 -9.85 -12.88
C GLN A 77 -0.21 -8.79 -11.79
N ILE A 78 -1.34 -8.64 -11.11
CA ILE A 78 -1.42 -7.91 -9.85
C ILE A 78 -2.07 -8.82 -8.81
N SER A 79 -1.40 -9.01 -7.70
CA SER A 79 -1.94 -9.72 -6.54
C SER A 79 -1.78 -8.86 -5.29
N ASP A 80 -2.84 -8.78 -4.49
CA ASP A 80 -2.85 -8.10 -3.21
C ASP A 80 -3.51 -9.03 -2.20
N TYR A 81 -2.81 -9.34 -1.11
CA TYR A 81 -3.33 -10.21 -0.08
C TYR A 81 -2.80 -9.81 1.29
N GLY A 82 -3.60 -10.06 2.29
CA GLY A 82 -3.24 -9.71 3.65
C GLY A 82 -4.28 -10.14 4.67
N PHE A 83 -3.96 -9.85 5.91
CA PHE A 83 -4.87 -10.06 7.01
C PHE A 83 -4.66 -9.01 8.10
N ASP A 84 -5.68 -8.80 8.89
CA ASP A 84 -5.61 -8.08 10.15
C ASP A 84 -6.31 -8.87 11.26
N LEU A 85 -5.86 -8.67 12.48
CA LEU A 85 -6.45 -9.24 13.67
C LEU A 85 -6.31 -8.28 14.84
N GLY A 86 -7.39 -8.11 15.59
CA GLY A 86 -7.37 -7.32 16.81
C GLY A 86 -8.27 -7.91 17.89
N GLY A 87 -7.93 -7.61 19.16
CA GLY A 87 -8.70 -8.10 20.28
C GLY A 87 -8.16 -7.60 21.61
N PRO A 88 -8.77 -8.03 22.74
CA PRO A 88 -8.33 -7.65 24.06
C PRO A 88 -7.14 -8.50 24.51
N ILE A 89 -6.11 -7.85 25.04
CA ILE A 89 -5.11 -8.49 25.91
C ILE A 89 -5.70 -8.61 27.32
N LEU A 90 -6.32 -7.51 27.78
CA LEU A 90 -7.07 -7.46 29.02
C LEU A 90 -8.37 -6.71 28.74
N ARG A 91 -9.51 -7.37 28.96
CA ARG A 91 -10.83 -6.77 28.72
C ARG A 91 -10.98 -5.46 29.47
N ASP A 92 -11.57 -4.47 28.78
CA ASP A 92 -11.82 -3.12 29.27
C ASP A 92 -10.58 -2.30 29.63
N ARG A 93 -9.36 -2.83 29.41
CA ARG A 93 -8.12 -2.19 29.80
C ARG A 93 -7.03 -2.14 28.74
N ALA A 94 -6.80 -3.24 28.03
CA ALA A 94 -5.70 -3.30 27.07
C ALA A 94 -6.10 -4.09 25.82
N TRP A 95 -5.79 -3.52 24.67
CA TRP A 95 -6.11 -4.09 23.37
C TRP A 95 -4.90 -4.05 22.46
N VAL A 96 -4.86 -5.00 21.54
CA VAL A 96 -3.87 -5.04 20.46
C VAL A 96 -4.57 -5.24 19.14
N TRP A 97 -3.98 -4.67 18.12
CA TRP A 97 -4.35 -4.90 16.73
C TRP A 97 -3.08 -4.99 15.91
N GLY A 98 -3.06 -5.88 14.90
CA GLY A 98 -1.97 -5.99 13.96
C GLY A 98 -2.45 -6.35 12.57
N SER A 99 -1.68 -5.97 11.56
CA SER A 99 -1.92 -6.35 10.16
C SER A 99 -0.64 -6.67 9.42
N TRP A 100 -0.78 -7.50 8.41
CA TRP A 100 0.23 -7.76 7.41
C TRP A 100 -0.39 -7.81 6.04
N THR A 101 0.29 -7.17 5.07
CA THR A 101 -0.15 -7.16 3.69
C THR A 101 1.02 -7.28 2.73
N LYS A 102 0.77 -7.88 1.59
CA LYS A 102 1.70 -7.92 0.47
C LYS A 102 0.96 -7.67 -0.84
N GLN A 103 1.46 -6.72 -1.60
CA GLN A 103 1.04 -6.45 -2.96
C GLN A 103 2.21 -6.74 -3.92
N ASP A 104 1.96 -7.50 -4.98
CA ASP A 104 2.91 -7.84 -6.04
C ASP A 104 2.32 -7.37 -7.37
N ILE A 105 2.89 -6.32 -7.93
CA ILE A 105 2.45 -5.68 -9.17
C ILE A 105 3.48 -5.99 -10.24
N ARG A 106 3.05 -6.61 -11.33
CA ARG A 106 3.86 -6.94 -12.49
C ARG A 106 3.26 -6.30 -13.73
N LEU A 107 4.06 -5.48 -14.38
CA LEU A 107 3.69 -4.76 -15.60
C LEU A 107 4.70 -5.11 -16.68
N ILE A 108 4.21 -5.36 -17.88
CA ILE A 108 5.06 -5.45 -19.07
C ILE A 108 5.14 -4.07 -19.69
N ARG A 109 6.34 -3.57 -19.88
CA ARG A 109 6.59 -2.27 -20.51
C ARG A 109 6.88 -2.43 -21.97
N SER A 110 6.20 -1.63 -22.81
CA SER A 110 6.35 -1.60 -24.27
C SER A 110 7.78 -1.34 -24.73
N ALA A 111 8.55 -0.56 -23.98
CA ALA A 111 9.95 -0.28 -24.28
C ALA A 111 10.84 -1.51 -24.05
N GLY A 112 10.80 -2.50 -24.95
CA GLY A 112 11.63 -3.70 -24.92
C GLY A 112 11.03 -4.90 -24.19
N ASN A 113 9.72 -4.91 -23.98
CA ASN A 113 8.99 -6.02 -23.33
C ASN A 113 9.57 -6.39 -21.96
N ILE A 114 9.79 -5.38 -21.12
CA ILE A 114 10.48 -5.52 -19.83
C ILE A 114 9.47 -5.71 -18.72
N LEU A 115 9.71 -6.72 -17.89
CA LEU A 115 8.94 -6.92 -16.67
C LEU A 115 9.36 -5.88 -15.60
N ASP A 116 8.48 -4.91 -15.36
CA ASP A 116 8.56 -3.97 -14.23
C ASP A 116 7.76 -4.53 -13.06
N ARG A 117 8.44 -5.02 -12.03
CA ARG A 117 7.81 -5.61 -10.86
C ARG A 117 7.97 -4.73 -9.63
N THR A 118 6.87 -4.50 -8.92
CA THR A 118 6.87 -3.78 -7.65
C THR A 118 6.27 -4.68 -6.57
N ILE A 119 7.00 -4.86 -5.48
CA ILE A 119 6.50 -5.56 -4.29
C ILE A 119 6.38 -4.54 -3.17
N LEU A 120 5.20 -4.46 -2.58
CA LEU A 120 4.91 -3.67 -1.39
C LEU A 120 4.55 -4.61 -0.25
N LYS A 121 5.15 -4.40 0.92
CA LYS A 121 4.79 -5.11 2.14
C LYS A 121 4.58 -4.11 3.25
N THR A 122 3.55 -4.31 4.04
CA THR A 122 3.31 -3.51 5.24
C THR A 122 3.09 -4.38 6.45
N TYR A 123 3.53 -3.88 7.58
CA TYR A 123 3.38 -4.50 8.89
C TYR A 123 2.94 -3.41 9.85
N ASN A 124 1.86 -3.63 10.56
CA ASN A 124 1.34 -2.68 11.54
C ASN A 124 1.04 -3.40 12.85
N ILE A 125 1.40 -2.77 13.96
CA ILE A 125 1.00 -3.22 15.29
C ILE A 125 0.58 -1.99 16.09
N LYS A 126 -0.60 -2.03 16.67
CA LYS A 126 -1.12 -0.97 17.53
C LYS A 126 -1.57 -1.54 18.85
N GLY A 127 -1.00 -1.02 19.92
CA GLY A 127 -1.41 -1.27 21.30
C GLY A 127 -2.17 -0.08 21.87
N ASN A 128 -3.23 -0.35 22.63
CA ASN A 128 -3.98 0.65 23.39
C ASN A 128 -4.11 0.17 24.83
N TRP A 129 -3.80 1.02 25.78
CA TRP A 129 -3.89 0.72 27.19
C TRP A 129 -4.57 1.85 27.96
N GLN A 130 -5.69 1.53 28.63
CA GLN A 130 -6.37 2.42 29.57
C GLN A 130 -5.62 2.37 30.90
N ALA A 131 -4.67 3.28 31.06
CA ALA A 131 -3.80 3.33 32.25
C ALA A 131 -4.58 3.79 33.50
N SER A 132 -5.49 4.76 33.34
CA SER A 132 -6.40 5.23 34.41
C SER A 132 -7.79 5.51 33.82
N LYS A 133 -8.73 5.99 34.62
CA LYS A 133 -10.08 6.37 34.14
C LYS A 133 -10.03 7.48 33.10
N ASN A 134 -9.01 8.34 33.15
CA ASN A 134 -8.90 9.51 32.28
C ASN A 134 -7.75 9.41 31.26
N ASP A 135 -6.85 8.41 31.41
CA ASP A 135 -5.62 8.34 30.62
C ASP A 135 -5.59 7.08 29.76
N MET A 136 -5.47 7.25 28.47
CA MET A 136 -5.24 6.18 27.51
C MET A 136 -3.88 6.36 26.81
N ILE A 137 -3.07 5.33 26.82
CA ILE A 137 -1.80 5.26 26.11
C ILE A 137 -2.00 4.45 24.82
N SER A 138 -1.58 5.01 23.70
CA SER A 138 -1.62 4.34 22.40
C SER A 138 -0.23 4.32 21.79
N VAL A 139 0.20 3.15 21.33
CA VAL A 139 1.47 2.95 20.64
C VAL A 139 1.18 2.34 19.29
N LEU A 140 1.70 2.94 18.23
CA LEU A 140 1.63 2.43 16.87
C LEU A 140 3.05 2.20 16.36
N TRP A 141 3.29 0.98 15.89
CA TRP A 141 4.47 0.65 15.10
C TRP A 141 4.02 0.34 13.67
N PHE A 142 4.70 0.96 12.71
CA PHE A 142 4.46 0.81 11.30
C PHE A 142 5.76 0.52 10.55
N ASN A 143 5.75 -0.45 9.66
CA ASN A 143 6.85 -0.70 8.75
C ASN A 143 6.32 -0.94 7.33
N GLY A 144 6.75 -0.10 6.38
CA GLY A 144 6.46 -0.23 4.96
C GLY A 144 7.73 -0.55 4.17
N GLU A 145 7.69 -1.60 3.38
CA GLU A 145 8.78 -2.02 2.50
C GLU A 145 8.34 -1.93 1.04
N LYS A 146 9.17 -1.34 0.19
CA LYS A 146 9.00 -1.34 -1.27
C LYS A 146 10.22 -1.92 -1.92
N GLN A 147 10.02 -2.91 -2.75
CA GLN A 147 11.02 -3.48 -3.64
C GLN A 147 10.61 -3.23 -5.09
N LYS A 148 11.53 -2.82 -5.92
CA LYS A 148 11.27 -2.57 -7.34
C LYS A 148 12.30 -3.27 -8.20
N PHE A 149 11.84 -3.95 -9.24
CA PHE A 149 12.64 -4.76 -10.15
C PHE A 149 12.31 -4.40 -11.59
N GLY A 150 13.31 -4.38 -12.47
CA GLY A 150 13.13 -4.16 -13.91
C GLY A 150 12.74 -2.73 -14.30
N ARG A 151 13.03 -1.74 -13.45
CA ARG A 151 12.70 -0.36 -13.77
C ARG A 151 13.57 0.20 -14.89
N ALA A 152 12.94 0.65 -15.98
CA ALA A 152 13.60 1.49 -16.95
C ALA A 152 13.83 2.90 -16.37
N THR A 153 15.04 3.41 -16.47
CA THR A 153 15.39 4.78 -16.07
C THR A 153 15.86 5.55 -17.30
N GLY A 154 15.16 6.65 -17.60
CA GLY A 154 15.51 7.55 -18.70
C GLY A 154 15.29 6.97 -20.08
N ASP A 155 15.88 7.64 -21.08
CA ASP A 155 15.71 7.32 -22.49
C ASP A 155 16.27 5.93 -22.83
N ALA A 156 15.40 4.95 -22.89
CA ALA A 156 15.63 3.63 -23.51
C ALA A 156 16.76 2.76 -22.93
N GLN A 157 17.27 3.01 -21.75
CA GLN A 157 18.19 2.06 -21.13
C GLN A 157 17.42 0.96 -20.42
N VAL A 158 17.42 -0.19 -21.07
CA VAL A 158 16.98 -1.43 -20.47
C VAL A 158 17.95 -1.81 -19.36
N LEU A 159 17.55 -1.60 -18.13
CA LEU A 159 18.26 -2.20 -17.02
C LEU A 159 18.06 -3.72 -17.06
N ALA A 160 19.17 -4.46 -16.86
CA ALA A 160 19.03 -5.89 -16.70
C ALA A 160 17.93 -6.20 -15.67
N PRO A 161 17.11 -7.25 -15.85
CA PRO A 161 15.99 -7.58 -14.97
C PRO A 161 16.38 -7.74 -13.50
N THR A 162 17.66 -7.99 -13.25
CA THR A 162 18.27 -8.12 -11.92
C THR A 162 18.91 -6.83 -11.42
N ALA A 163 19.23 -5.88 -12.29
CA ALA A 163 19.84 -4.60 -11.95
C ALA A 163 18.76 -3.63 -11.48
N THR A 164 18.29 -3.82 -10.29
CA THR A 164 17.14 -3.13 -9.86
C THR A 164 17.37 -2.35 -8.61
N TRP A 165 16.63 -1.34 -8.50
CA TRP A 165 16.54 -0.58 -7.30
C TRP A 165 15.85 -1.41 -6.21
N ASN A 166 16.63 -2.14 -5.45
CA ASN A 166 16.17 -2.88 -4.29
C ASN A 166 16.39 -2.01 -3.06
N GLN A 167 15.47 -1.09 -2.84
CA GLN A 167 15.44 -0.35 -1.59
C GLN A 167 14.26 -0.83 -0.77
N GLY A 168 14.58 -1.52 0.31
CA GLY A 168 13.68 -1.54 1.45
C GLY A 168 13.61 -0.11 1.96
N ASN A 169 12.55 0.61 1.62
CA ASN A 169 12.28 1.90 2.20
C ASN A 169 11.81 1.68 3.64
N ARG A 170 12.77 1.55 4.53
CA ARG A 170 12.50 1.71 5.95
C ARG A 170 12.51 3.20 6.21
N TYR A 171 11.39 3.71 6.65
CA TYR A 171 11.27 5.10 7.08
C TYR A 171 11.58 5.15 8.58
N PRO A 172 12.74 5.69 8.99
CA PRO A 172 13.10 5.76 10.40
C PRO A 172 12.10 6.54 11.24
N GLU A 173 11.43 7.50 10.61
CA GLU A 173 10.39 8.32 11.23
C GLU A 173 9.10 7.57 11.55
N ASN A 174 8.95 6.38 10.99
CA ASN A 174 7.77 5.52 11.20
C ASN A 174 8.06 4.32 12.11
N ARG A 175 9.19 4.35 12.83
CA ARG A 175 9.57 3.29 13.76
C ARG A 175 9.03 3.55 15.16
#